data_46422b7f569f075f98dd2edd63023ae6
#
_entry.id   46422b7f569f075f98dd2edd63023ae6
#
_cell.length_a   1.000
_cell.length_b   1.000
_cell.length_c   1.000
_cell.angle_alpha   90.00
_cell.angle_beta   90.00
_cell.angle_gamma   90.00
#
_symmetry.space_group_name_H-M   'P 1'
#
loop_
_entity.id
_entity.type
_entity.pdbx_description
1 polymer ?
#
loop_
_entity_poly.entity_id
_entity_poly.type
_entity_poly.pdbx_seq_one_letter_code
_entity_poly.pdbx_strand_id
1 'polypeptide(L)'
;MSSDAQTTARGGFPGLSWRQLIGVVALGNAFVATYLHLWKLGKAGTLSCGGGGGCALVQYSPWSWFFGVDVALIGAVGYSLLFVTALVVSRPSAADSRSGALALMALIYPALLFTVRLKWAEFYKLRTFCPWCAISAVSITLLSIVVWLEWRRVRQAA
;
A
#
# COMPACT_ATOMS: atom_id res chain seq x y z
N MET A 1 -32.34 1.37 12.33
CA MET A 1 -32.43 1.41 10.86
C MET A 1 -31.78 2.62 10.22
N SER A 2 -31.25 3.61 10.98
CA SER A 2 -30.60 4.81 10.40
C SER A 2 -29.10 4.67 10.14
N SER A 3 -28.41 3.69 10.71
CA SER A 3 -26.95 3.55 10.60
C SER A 3 -26.49 3.05 9.24
N ASP A 4 -27.26 2.13 8.63
CA ASP A 4 -26.86 1.48 7.37
C ASP A 4 -27.03 2.40 6.15
N ALA A 5 -28.02 3.31 6.19
CA ALA A 5 -28.23 4.30 5.14
C ALA A 5 -27.13 5.36 5.07
N GLN A 6 -26.52 5.71 6.20
CA GLN A 6 -25.40 6.66 6.24
C GLN A 6 -24.09 6.02 5.75
N THR A 7 -23.91 4.72 5.93
CA THR A 7 -22.73 3.99 5.50
C THR A 7 -22.68 3.85 3.97
N THR A 8 -23.82 3.60 3.34
CA THR A 8 -23.95 3.54 1.87
C THR A 8 -23.75 4.91 1.21
N ALA A 9 -24.16 5.99 1.86
CA ALA A 9 -23.94 7.36 1.36
C ALA A 9 -22.46 7.79 1.37
N ARG A 10 -21.62 7.15 2.20
CA ARG A 10 -20.18 7.46 2.32
C ARG A 10 -19.29 6.75 1.29
N GLY A 11 -19.85 5.93 0.39
CA GLY A 11 -19.11 5.14 -0.59
C GLY A 11 -18.17 4.14 0.08
N GLY A 12 -18.34 2.88 -0.19
CA GLY A 12 -17.54 1.79 0.40
C GLY A 12 -18.34 0.48 0.40
N PHE A 13 -17.78 -0.53 1.01
CA PHE A 13 -18.49 -1.77 1.31
C PHE A 13 -19.42 -1.58 2.52
N PRO A 14 -20.48 -2.42 2.67
CA PRO A 14 -21.34 -2.38 3.85
C PRO A 14 -20.51 -2.42 5.13
N GLY A 15 -20.55 -1.34 5.93
CA GLY A 15 -19.83 -1.22 7.19
C GLY A 15 -18.40 -0.65 7.11
N LEU A 16 -17.81 -0.44 5.91
CA LEU A 16 -16.44 0.04 5.78
C LEU A 16 -16.34 1.19 4.76
N SER A 17 -15.85 2.35 5.18
CA SER A 17 -15.59 3.47 4.27
C SER A 17 -14.34 3.20 3.40
N TRP A 18 -14.25 3.86 2.23
CA TRP A 18 -13.08 3.76 1.34
C TRP A 18 -11.76 4.07 2.07
N ARG A 19 -11.77 5.05 2.97
CA ARG A 19 -10.59 5.45 3.76
C ARG A 19 -10.17 4.39 4.77
N GLN A 20 -11.12 3.73 5.41
CA GLN A 20 -10.85 2.61 6.32
C GLN A 20 -10.30 1.40 5.56
N LEU A 21 -10.84 1.10 4.37
CA LEU A 21 -10.31 0.06 3.51
C LEU A 21 -8.84 0.32 3.14
N ILE A 22 -8.51 1.56 2.77
CA ILE A 22 -7.11 1.96 2.52
C ILE A 22 -6.25 1.69 3.76
N GLY A 23 -6.73 2.05 4.96
CA GLY A 23 -6.02 1.81 6.22
C GLY A 23 -5.76 0.34 6.49
N VAL A 24 -6.76 -0.53 6.35
CA VAL A 24 -6.62 -1.98 6.58
C VAL A 24 -5.61 -2.60 5.63
N VAL A 25 -5.71 -2.28 4.33
CA VAL A 25 -4.77 -2.80 3.32
C VAL A 25 -3.35 -2.27 3.56
N ALA A 26 -3.22 -0.99 3.93
CA ALA A 26 -1.92 -0.39 4.25
C ALA A 26 -1.28 -1.07 5.47
N LEU A 27 -2.06 -1.35 6.52
CA LEU A 27 -1.56 -2.05 7.72
C LEU A 27 -1.02 -3.44 7.36
N GLY A 28 -1.77 -4.23 6.58
CA GLY A 28 -1.33 -5.55 6.14
C GLY A 28 -0.01 -5.49 5.35
N ASN A 29 0.11 -4.54 4.42
CA ASN A 29 1.34 -4.34 3.64
C ASN A 29 2.50 -3.79 4.49
N ALA A 30 2.24 -2.99 5.52
CA ALA A 30 3.27 -2.55 6.47
C ALA A 30 3.90 -3.74 7.20
N PHE A 31 3.08 -4.71 7.65
CA PHE A 31 3.58 -5.94 8.26
C PHE A 31 4.39 -6.77 7.28
N VAL A 32 3.92 -6.96 6.06
CA VAL A 32 4.65 -7.70 5.01
C VAL A 32 6.00 -7.04 4.73
N ALA A 33 6.03 -5.73 4.53
CA ALA A 33 7.27 -4.99 4.25
C ALA A 33 8.25 -5.04 5.43
N THR A 34 7.74 -4.91 6.67
CA THR A 34 8.55 -5.05 7.89
C THR A 34 9.13 -6.45 8.00
N TYR A 35 8.33 -7.49 7.75
CA TYR A 35 8.80 -8.87 7.76
C TYR A 35 9.92 -9.11 6.73
N LEU A 36 9.77 -8.62 5.50
CA LEU A 36 10.78 -8.72 4.45
C LEU A 36 12.08 -8.01 4.84
N HIS A 37 11.99 -6.84 5.46
CA HIS A 37 13.15 -6.12 5.97
C HIS A 37 13.87 -6.88 7.08
N LEU A 38 13.13 -7.39 8.08
CA LEU A 38 13.70 -8.19 9.18
C LEU A 38 14.32 -9.51 8.68
N TRP A 39 13.67 -10.14 7.70
CA TRP A 39 14.22 -11.33 7.06
C TRP A 39 15.56 -11.03 6.37
N LYS A 40 15.65 -9.94 5.64
CA LYS A 40 16.89 -9.47 4.99
C LYS A 40 18.02 -9.21 6.00
N LEU A 41 17.68 -8.76 7.20
CA LEU A 41 18.62 -8.58 8.32
C LEU A 41 18.97 -9.90 9.05
N GLY A 42 18.42 -11.03 8.63
CA GLY A 42 18.62 -12.33 9.32
C GLY A 42 17.89 -12.44 10.67
N LYS A 43 16.95 -11.54 10.97
CA LYS A 43 16.21 -11.50 12.24
C LYS A 43 14.83 -12.18 12.17
N ALA A 44 14.36 -12.48 11.00
CA ALA A 44 13.14 -13.26 10.77
C ALA A 44 13.50 -14.61 10.14
N GLY A 45 12.70 -15.64 10.38
CA GLY A 45 12.93 -17.01 9.93
C GLY A 45 13.04 -17.20 8.41
N THR A 46 12.67 -18.36 7.90
CA THR A 46 12.78 -18.67 6.46
C THR A 46 11.69 -18.00 5.65
N LEU A 47 12.03 -17.33 4.53
CA LEU A 47 11.08 -16.75 3.60
C LEU A 47 10.54 -17.84 2.65
N SER A 48 9.24 -18.13 2.72
CA SER A 48 8.60 -19.02 1.78
C SER A 48 8.32 -18.30 0.45
N CYS A 49 8.96 -18.77 -0.62
CA CYS A 49 8.92 -18.15 -1.96
C CYS A 49 8.41 -19.09 -3.06
N GLY A 50 7.64 -20.10 -2.69
CA GLY A 50 7.03 -21.01 -3.69
C GLY A 50 8.03 -21.84 -4.52
N GLY A 51 9.20 -22.14 -3.99
CA GLY A 51 10.15 -23.13 -4.58
C GLY A 51 11.15 -22.59 -5.61
N GLY A 52 11.08 -21.31 -6.00
CA GLY A 52 11.94 -20.79 -7.10
C GLY A 52 13.10 -19.86 -6.69
N GLY A 53 13.31 -19.59 -5.39
CA GLY A 53 14.42 -18.70 -4.94
C GLY A 53 14.32 -17.25 -5.41
N GLY A 54 13.29 -16.88 -6.19
CA GLY A 54 13.12 -15.57 -6.79
C GLY A 54 13.04 -14.42 -5.79
N CYS A 55 12.48 -14.64 -4.59
CA CYS A 55 12.42 -13.60 -3.55
C CYS A 55 13.81 -13.20 -3.08
N ALA A 56 14.71 -14.15 -2.81
CA ALA A 56 16.05 -13.84 -2.39
C ALA A 56 16.78 -13.05 -3.48
N LEU A 57 16.66 -13.50 -4.73
CA LEU A 57 17.28 -12.83 -5.87
C LEU A 57 16.79 -11.38 -6.00
N VAL A 58 15.51 -11.12 -5.86
CA VAL A 58 14.95 -9.76 -5.90
C VAL A 58 15.40 -8.94 -4.68
N GLN A 59 15.30 -9.51 -3.48
CA GLN A 59 15.56 -8.79 -2.23
C GLN A 59 17.05 -8.44 -2.00
N TYR A 60 17.96 -9.22 -2.55
CA TYR A 60 19.41 -8.96 -2.46
C TYR A 60 19.98 -8.30 -3.73
N SER A 61 19.14 -8.00 -4.72
CA SER A 61 19.58 -7.31 -5.94
C SER A 61 19.93 -5.84 -5.67
N PRO A 62 20.76 -5.21 -6.52
CA PRO A 62 21.00 -3.76 -6.44
C PRO A 62 19.71 -2.92 -6.55
N TRP A 63 18.66 -3.44 -7.19
CA TRP A 63 17.37 -2.78 -7.34
C TRP A 63 16.54 -2.74 -6.05
N SER A 64 16.88 -3.58 -5.06
CA SER A 64 16.26 -3.58 -3.72
C SER A 64 16.83 -2.50 -2.77
N TRP A 65 17.74 -1.68 -3.28
CA TRP A 65 18.33 -0.55 -2.56
C TRP A 65 18.03 0.75 -3.31
N PHE A 66 17.60 1.75 -2.59
CA PHE A 66 17.32 3.08 -3.12
C PHE A 66 18.03 4.14 -2.26
N PHE A 67 19.00 4.83 -2.83
CA PHE A 67 19.89 5.74 -2.09
C PHE A 67 20.54 5.14 -0.83
N GLY A 68 20.91 3.87 -0.90
CA GLY A 68 21.51 3.16 0.24
C GLY A 68 20.52 2.66 1.30
N VAL A 69 19.23 2.88 1.09
CA VAL A 69 18.15 2.41 1.98
C VAL A 69 17.48 1.19 1.38
N ASP A 70 17.18 0.20 2.22
CA ASP A 70 16.43 -0.99 1.80
C ASP A 70 14.99 -0.61 1.37
N VAL A 71 14.61 -1.05 0.18
CA VAL A 71 13.28 -0.82 -0.38
C VAL A 71 12.17 -1.42 0.50
N ALA A 72 12.42 -2.54 1.17
CA ALA A 72 11.47 -3.12 2.10
C ALA A 72 11.23 -2.20 3.32
N LEU A 73 12.29 -1.55 3.83
CA LEU A 73 12.17 -0.54 4.89
C LEU A 73 11.40 0.70 4.40
N ILE A 74 11.69 1.19 3.20
CA ILE A 74 10.94 2.30 2.59
C ILE A 74 9.45 1.93 2.49
N GLY A 75 9.15 0.71 2.08
CA GLY A 75 7.79 0.19 2.02
C GLY A 75 7.13 0.12 3.40
N ALA A 76 7.84 -0.38 4.43
CA ALA A 76 7.33 -0.46 5.79
C ALA A 76 6.96 0.94 6.34
N VAL A 77 7.84 1.91 6.18
CA VAL A 77 7.59 3.30 6.59
C VAL A 77 6.45 3.93 5.78
N GLY A 78 6.46 3.76 4.45
CA GLY A 78 5.44 4.31 3.56
C GLY A 78 4.04 3.78 3.85
N TYR A 79 3.89 2.47 4.02
CA TYR A 79 2.60 1.86 4.37
C TYR A 79 2.15 2.19 5.80
N SER A 80 3.08 2.31 6.76
CA SER A 80 2.75 2.77 8.11
C SER A 80 2.24 4.22 8.10
N LEU A 81 2.88 5.09 7.34
CA LEU A 81 2.44 6.48 7.17
C LEU A 81 1.07 6.55 6.48
N LEU A 82 0.85 5.74 5.46
CA LEU A 82 -0.43 5.63 4.77
C LEU A 82 -1.53 5.15 5.72
N PHE A 83 -1.25 4.15 6.56
CA PHE A 83 -2.18 3.66 7.58
C PHE A 83 -2.57 4.75 8.58
N VAL A 84 -1.59 5.44 9.16
CA VAL A 84 -1.84 6.53 10.11
C VAL A 84 -2.64 7.65 9.45
N THR A 85 -2.28 8.04 8.23
CA THR A 85 -3.03 9.06 7.47
C THR A 85 -4.48 8.62 7.24
N ALA A 86 -4.68 7.35 6.83
CA ALA A 86 -6.01 6.80 6.61
C ALA A 86 -6.87 6.83 7.89
N LEU A 87 -6.29 6.50 9.06
CA LEU A 87 -6.98 6.59 10.35
C LEU A 87 -7.39 8.03 10.69
N VAL A 88 -6.48 8.97 10.51
CA VAL A 88 -6.75 10.40 10.82
C VAL A 88 -7.87 10.94 9.95
N VAL A 89 -7.82 10.68 8.63
CA VAL A 89 -8.82 11.20 7.69
C VAL A 89 -10.14 10.41 7.69
N SER A 90 -10.18 9.27 8.37
CA SER A 90 -11.42 8.48 8.55
C SER A 90 -12.27 8.99 9.71
N ARG A 91 -11.78 9.93 10.52
CA ARG A 91 -12.56 10.53 11.61
C ARG A 91 -13.79 11.24 11.06
N PRO A 92 -14.92 11.25 11.79
CA PRO A 92 -16.16 11.88 11.33
C PRO A 92 -15.99 13.35 10.91
N SER A 93 -15.13 14.09 11.62
CA SER A 93 -14.81 15.51 11.34
C SER A 93 -14.04 15.73 10.03
N ALA A 94 -13.40 14.71 9.50
CA ALA A 94 -12.56 14.78 8.29
C ALA A 94 -13.09 13.91 7.14
N ALA A 95 -14.19 13.17 7.35
CA ALA A 95 -14.68 12.15 6.44
C ALA A 95 -14.98 12.66 5.02
N ASP A 96 -15.39 13.92 4.87
CA ASP A 96 -15.69 14.56 3.58
C ASP A 96 -14.66 15.64 3.19
N SER A 97 -13.51 15.67 3.88
CA SER A 97 -12.46 16.65 3.60
C SER A 97 -11.73 16.35 2.29
N ARG A 98 -11.63 17.34 1.41
CA ARG A 98 -10.81 17.28 0.19
C ARG A 98 -9.32 17.14 0.51
N SER A 99 -8.85 17.81 1.56
CA SER A 99 -7.46 17.72 2.03
C SER A 99 -7.08 16.30 2.45
N GLY A 100 -8.00 15.57 3.11
CA GLY A 100 -7.80 14.17 3.46
C GLY A 100 -7.64 13.25 2.23
N ALA A 101 -8.48 13.42 1.22
CA ALA A 101 -8.35 12.68 -0.02
C ALA A 101 -7.05 13.01 -0.76
N LEU A 102 -6.66 14.28 -0.82
CA LEU A 102 -5.38 14.73 -1.41
C LEU A 102 -4.17 14.16 -0.67
N ALA A 103 -4.19 14.13 0.67
CA ALA A 103 -3.11 13.55 1.47
C ALA A 103 -2.91 12.05 1.15
N LEU A 104 -4.00 11.28 1.03
CA LEU A 104 -3.93 9.87 0.62
C LEU A 104 -3.40 9.72 -0.80
N MET A 105 -3.84 10.56 -1.75
CA MET A 105 -3.34 10.56 -3.12
C MET A 105 -1.85 10.88 -3.18
N ALA A 106 -1.38 11.86 -2.42
CA ALA A 106 0.02 12.26 -2.36
C ALA A 106 0.95 11.15 -1.83
N LEU A 107 0.44 10.22 -1.04
CA LEU A 107 1.19 9.04 -0.60
C LEU A 107 1.09 7.87 -1.59
N ILE A 108 -0.10 7.60 -2.12
CA ILE A 108 -0.36 6.41 -2.94
C ILE A 108 0.26 6.54 -4.34
N TYR A 109 0.14 7.69 -5.02
CA TYR A 109 0.64 7.81 -6.40
C TYR A 109 2.16 7.74 -6.52
N PRO A 110 2.97 8.41 -5.67
CA PRO A 110 4.42 8.20 -5.69
C PRO A 110 4.81 6.74 -5.39
N ALA A 111 4.12 6.09 -4.44
CA ALA A 111 4.34 4.68 -4.14
C ALA A 111 4.00 3.78 -5.33
N LEU A 112 2.92 4.07 -6.08
CA LEU A 112 2.57 3.35 -7.30
C LEU A 112 3.66 3.50 -8.37
N LEU A 113 4.13 4.71 -8.64
CA LEU A 113 5.21 4.97 -9.61
C LEU A 113 6.49 4.21 -9.22
N PHE A 114 6.84 4.25 -7.94
CA PHE A 114 7.99 3.52 -7.42
C PHE A 114 7.83 2.00 -7.59
N THR A 115 6.64 1.47 -7.32
CA THR A 115 6.31 0.06 -7.51
C THR A 115 6.39 -0.36 -8.98
N VAL A 116 5.90 0.45 -9.91
CA VAL A 116 6.01 0.19 -11.35
C VAL A 116 7.48 0.07 -11.76
N ARG A 117 8.34 0.97 -11.29
CA ARG A 117 9.79 0.91 -11.52
C ARG A 117 10.40 -0.40 -11.00
N LEU A 118 10.04 -0.83 -9.80
CA LEU A 118 10.53 -2.07 -9.21
C LEU A 118 10.05 -3.30 -9.98
N LYS A 119 8.78 -3.33 -10.37
CA LYS A 119 8.23 -4.44 -11.18
C LYS A 119 8.85 -4.49 -12.55
N TRP A 120 9.13 -3.34 -13.17
CA TRP A 120 9.88 -3.30 -14.41
C TRP A 120 11.27 -3.94 -14.25
N ALA A 121 12.01 -3.59 -13.18
CA ALA A 121 13.32 -4.18 -12.90
C ALA A 121 13.24 -5.69 -12.65
N GLU A 122 12.22 -6.15 -11.90
CA GLU A 122 11.98 -7.57 -11.61
C GLU A 122 11.78 -8.40 -12.90
N PHE A 123 10.92 -7.92 -13.82
CA PHE A 123 10.61 -8.67 -15.04
C PHE A 123 11.68 -8.55 -16.13
N TYR A 124 12.21 -7.35 -16.38
CA TYR A 124 13.11 -7.09 -17.52
C TYR A 124 14.58 -7.25 -17.17
N LYS A 125 15.00 -6.93 -15.93
CA LYS A 125 16.40 -7.00 -15.51
C LYS A 125 16.74 -8.30 -14.79
N LEU A 126 15.92 -8.67 -13.82
CA LEU A 126 16.17 -9.85 -12.97
C LEU A 126 15.55 -11.12 -13.55
N ARG A 127 14.58 -10.99 -14.45
CA ARG A 127 13.83 -12.11 -15.09
C ARG A 127 13.37 -13.15 -14.07
N THR A 128 12.84 -12.68 -12.95
CA THR A 128 12.38 -13.51 -11.85
C THR A 128 11.04 -12.99 -11.32
N PHE A 129 10.44 -13.72 -10.39
CA PHE A 129 9.15 -13.35 -9.79
C PHE A 129 9.21 -13.47 -8.27
N CYS A 130 8.83 -12.39 -7.59
CA CYS A 130 8.69 -12.35 -6.14
C CYS A 130 7.20 -12.22 -5.77
N PRO A 131 6.55 -13.26 -5.19
CA PRO A 131 5.14 -13.19 -4.82
C PRO A 131 4.85 -12.13 -3.78
N TRP A 132 5.73 -11.91 -2.82
CA TRP A 132 5.58 -10.86 -1.81
C TRP A 132 5.60 -9.44 -2.42
N CYS A 133 6.48 -9.23 -3.40
CA CYS A 133 6.52 -7.98 -4.16
C CYS A 133 5.28 -7.82 -5.06
N ALA A 134 4.72 -8.94 -5.55
CA ALA A 134 3.48 -8.93 -6.32
C ALA A 134 2.27 -8.55 -5.46
N ILE A 135 2.17 -9.06 -4.22
CA ILE A 135 1.11 -8.69 -3.27
C ILE A 135 1.13 -7.17 -3.04
N SER A 136 2.29 -6.59 -2.75
CA SER A 136 2.43 -5.15 -2.58
C SER A 136 2.04 -4.37 -3.84
N ALA A 137 2.46 -4.84 -5.02
CA ALA A 137 2.15 -4.19 -6.29
C ALA A 137 0.65 -4.19 -6.60
N VAL A 138 -0.02 -5.32 -6.40
CA VAL A 138 -1.48 -5.43 -6.56
C VAL A 138 -2.20 -4.52 -5.55
N SER A 139 -1.77 -4.56 -4.29
CA SER A 139 -2.36 -3.72 -3.24
C SER A 139 -2.29 -2.24 -3.58
N ILE A 140 -1.11 -1.71 -3.94
CA ILE A 140 -0.96 -0.27 -4.22
C ILE A 140 -1.72 0.14 -5.50
N THR A 141 -1.83 -0.76 -6.49
CA THR A 141 -2.62 -0.52 -7.69
C THR A 141 -4.11 -0.43 -7.35
N LEU A 142 -4.64 -1.34 -6.54
CA LEU A 142 -6.02 -1.27 -6.08
C LEU A 142 -6.28 -0.04 -5.23
N LEU A 143 -5.36 0.31 -4.33
CA LEU A 143 -5.47 1.52 -3.50
C LEU A 143 -5.46 2.80 -4.35
N SER A 144 -4.75 2.84 -5.48
CA SER A 144 -4.77 4.00 -6.38
C SER A 144 -6.14 4.19 -7.03
N ILE A 145 -6.84 3.11 -7.35
CA ILE A 145 -8.21 3.16 -7.86
C ILE A 145 -9.17 3.63 -6.75
N VAL A 146 -9.05 3.04 -5.56
CA VAL A 146 -9.90 3.36 -4.41
C VAL A 146 -9.79 4.84 -4.02
N VAL A 147 -8.57 5.37 -3.94
CA VAL A 147 -8.36 6.78 -3.58
C VAL A 147 -8.87 7.74 -4.68
N TRP A 148 -8.80 7.33 -5.96
CA TRP A 148 -9.36 8.10 -7.05
C TRP A 148 -10.89 8.15 -6.99
N LEU A 149 -11.55 7.02 -6.67
CA LEU A 149 -13.00 6.97 -6.46
C LEU A 149 -13.42 7.85 -5.28
N GLU A 150 -12.65 7.79 -4.18
CA GLU A 150 -12.87 8.65 -3.01
C GLU A 150 -12.74 10.14 -3.37
N TRP A 151 -11.72 10.49 -4.13
CA TRP A 151 -11.53 11.86 -4.61
C TRP A 151 -12.71 12.35 -5.46
N ARG A 152 -13.20 11.51 -6.38
CA ARG A 152 -14.37 11.85 -7.21
C ARG A 152 -15.61 12.08 -6.33
N ARG A 153 -15.83 11.21 -5.33
CA ARG A 153 -16.95 11.33 -4.38
C ARG A 153 -16.90 12.67 -3.66
N VAL A 154 -15.77 13.00 -3.07
CA VAL A 154 -15.60 14.23 -2.29
C VAL A 154 -15.73 15.49 -3.17
N ARG A 155 -15.29 15.42 -4.43
CA ARG A 155 -15.48 16.54 -5.40
C ARG A 155 -16.93 16.78 -5.76
N GLN A 156 -17.74 15.74 -5.82
CA GLN A 156 -19.17 15.84 -6.18
C GLN A 156 -20.03 16.29 -5.00
N ALA A 157 -19.59 16.06 -3.77
CA ALA A 157 -20.31 16.42 -2.54
C ALA A 157 -20.08 17.87 -2.11
N ALA A 158 -19.16 18.59 -2.73
CA ALA A 158 -18.79 19.99 -2.43
C ALA A 158 -19.25 20.96 -3.50
#